data_df2e1e1b9ea1f8f80ac4b29342f86081
#
_entry.id   df2e1e1b9ea1f8f80ac4b29342f86081
#
_cell.length_a   1.000
_cell.length_b   1.000
_cell.length_c   1.000
_cell.angle_alpha   90.00
_cell.angle_beta   90.00
_cell.angle_gamma   90.00
#
_symmetry.space_group_name_H-M   'P 1'
#
loop_
_entity.id
_entity.type
_entity.pdbx_description
1 polymer ?
#
loop_
_entity_poly.entity_id
_entity_poly.type
_entity_poly.pdbx_seq_one_letter_code
_entity_poly.pdbx_strand_id
1 'polypeptide(L)'
;VSGWKLSRFIEGCEYIDPYGAEDQKEAMRMLKVLHDQKIVSQWEFDFIEQSEVYIHLMDSQGLYDFSTFMDTHRQMVELSKKMDQEGFQKVLCHNDTWYWNFLKDKHGKVHLIDWEYAGNTYPAADVADYTISLDFDDEKYLALAEVYEGRKLSEKEVRFYFGNLAIVAWHWFVWAVYKEATGTVIDDLKLWYKKATDA
;
A
#
# COMPACT_ATOMS: atom_id res chain seq x y z
N VAL A 1 10.05 -15.02 20.31
CA VAL A 1 8.85 -14.50 20.98
C VAL A 1 7.66 -15.01 20.21
N SER A 2 6.82 -15.85 20.83
CA SER A 2 5.54 -16.27 20.23
C SER A 2 4.60 -15.07 20.28
N GLY A 3 4.37 -14.42 19.11
CA GLY A 3 3.46 -13.28 19.01
C GLY A 3 2.01 -13.74 18.99
N TRP A 4 1.33 -13.66 20.14
CA TRP A 4 -0.12 -13.78 20.19
C TRP A 4 -0.75 -12.41 19.93
N LYS A 5 -1.70 -12.33 18.97
CA LYS A 5 -2.54 -11.16 18.72
C LYS A 5 -3.93 -11.45 19.26
N LEU A 6 -4.42 -10.59 20.14
CA LEU A 6 -5.79 -10.62 20.63
C LEU A 6 -6.51 -9.36 20.21
N SER A 7 -7.58 -9.49 19.44
CA SER A 7 -8.42 -8.37 19.02
C SER A 7 -9.88 -8.64 19.36
N ARG A 8 -10.66 -7.54 19.50
CA ARG A 8 -12.09 -7.65 19.70
C ARG A 8 -12.75 -8.14 18.40
N PHE A 9 -13.54 -9.19 18.49
CA PHE A 9 -14.35 -9.65 17.37
C PHE A 9 -15.44 -8.64 17.05
N ILE A 10 -15.60 -8.31 15.77
CA ILE A 10 -16.62 -7.37 15.27
C ILE A 10 -17.78 -8.20 14.73
N GLU A 11 -18.82 -8.35 15.54
CA GLU A 11 -19.98 -9.18 15.22
C GLU A 11 -20.84 -8.54 14.11
N GLY A 12 -21.24 -9.35 13.11
CA GLY A 12 -22.13 -8.92 12.01
C GLY A 12 -21.46 -7.90 11.07
N CYS A 13 -20.14 -7.92 10.97
CA CYS A 13 -19.42 -7.11 10.00
C CYS A 13 -19.45 -7.76 8.60
N GLU A 14 -19.32 -6.92 7.59
CA GLU A 14 -19.10 -7.29 6.19
C GLU A 14 -17.89 -6.51 5.63
N TYR A 15 -17.32 -6.98 4.53
CA TYR A 15 -16.30 -6.22 3.82
C TYR A 15 -16.93 -5.00 3.13
N ILE A 16 -16.17 -3.93 3.00
CA ILE A 16 -16.59 -2.79 2.18
C ILE A 16 -16.69 -3.20 0.71
N ASP A 17 -17.55 -2.51 -0.05
CA ASP A 17 -17.54 -2.61 -1.50
C ASP A 17 -16.44 -1.69 -2.07
N PRO A 18 -15.32 -2.26 -2.59
CA PRO A 18 -14.20 -1.45 -3.07
C PRO A 18 -14.54 -0.60 -4.29
N TYR A 19 -15.66 -0.89 -4.98
CA TYR A 19 -16.15 -0.11 -6.13
C TYR A 19 -17.32 0.81 -5.76
N GLY A 20 -17.86 0.69 -4.56
CA GLY A 20 -18.93 1.54 -4.03
C GLY A 20 -18.41 2.92 -3.62
N ALA A 21 -18.96 4.01 -4.21
CA ALA A 21 -18.47 5.36 -3.96
C ALA A 21 -18.49 5.79 -2.49
N GLU A 22 -19.53 5.38 -1.74
CA GLU A 22 -19.66 5.72 -0.32
C GLU A 22 -18.66 4.92 0.54
N ASP A 23 -18.42 3.65 0.23
CA ASP A 23 -17.46 2.82 0.95
C ASP A 23 -16.02 3.28 0.66
N GLN A 24 -15.70 3.65 -0.58
CA GLN A 24 -14.41 4.29 -0.94
C GLN A 24 -14.16 5.58 -0.15
N LYS A 25 -15.18 6.44 -0.10
CA LYS A 25 -15.11 7.71 0.65
C LYS A 25 -14.90 7.47 2.15
N GLU A 26 -15.59 6.48 2.71
CA GLU A 26 -15.45 6.15 4.13
C GLU A 26 -14.08 5.52 4.44
N ALA A 27 -13.54 4.68 3.55
CA ALA A 27 -12.18 4.17 3.66
C ALA A 27 -11.14 5.32 3.66
N MET A 28 -11.25 6.24 2.70
CA MET A 28 -10.37 7.43 2.64
C MET A 28 -10.51 8.32 3.88
N ARG A 29 -11.73 8.51 4.37
CA ARG A 29 -11.99 9.25 5.62
C ARG A 29 -11.32 8.58 6.82
N MET A 30 -11.39 7.25 6.90
CA MET A 30 -10.75 6.49 7.99
C MET A 30 -9.22 6.65 7.94
N LEU A 31 -8.60 6.48 6.78
CA LEU A 31 -7.16 6.70 6.60
C LEU A 31 -6.78 8.14 6.97
N LYS A 32 -7.57 9.12 6.54
CA LYS A 32 -7.34 10.52 6.89
C LYS A 32 -7.38 10.75 8.39
N VAL A 33 -8.36 10.18 9.10
CA VAL A 33 -8.46 10.27 10.57
C VAL A 33 -7.23 9.65 11.24
N LEU A 34 -6.72 8.54 10.75
CA LEU A 34 -5.49 7.92 11.24
C LEU A 34 -4.28 8.87 11.07
N HIS A 35 -4.05 9.31 9.85
CA HIS A 35 -2.85 10.09 9.50
C HIS A 35 -2.86 11.50 10.11
N ASP A 36 -4.03 12.13 10.27
CA ASP A 36 -4.17 13.44 10.89
C ASP A 36 -3.83 13.45 12.40
N GLN A 37 -3.75 12.28 13.04
CA GLN A 37 -3.21 12.16 14.39
C GLN A 37 -1.71 12.48 14.43
N LYS A 38 -1.02 12.44 13.29
CA LYS A 38 0.44 12.69 13.16
C LYS A 38 1.27 11.89 14.16
N ILE A 39 0.80 10.67 14.45
CA ILE A 39 1.53 9.73 15.31
C ILE A 39 2.81 9.33 14.58
N VAL A 40 3.93 9.35 15.28
CA VAL A 40 5.19 8.77 14.82
C VAL A 40 5.50 7.61 15.75
N SER A 41 5.55 6.41 15.20
CA SER A 41 5.89 5.19 15.93
C SER A 41 7.40 5.02 16.02
N GLN A 42 7.86 4.06 16.81
CA GLN A 42 9.27 3.66 16.82
C GLN A 42 9.64 2.76 15.63
N TRP A 43 8.67 2.37 14.79
CA TRP A 43 8.85 1.45 13.67
C TRP A 43 8.71 2.21 12.36
N GLU A 44 9.73 2.11 11.52
CA GLU A 44 9.67 2.54 10.12
C GLU A 44 9.18 1.37 9.27
N PHE A 45 8.43 1.68 8.21
CA PHE A 45 8.10 0.73 7.16
C PHE A 45 8.60 1.29 5.83
N ASP A 46 9.60 0.65 5.25
CA ASP A 46 10.16 1.02 3.96
C ASP A 46 9.84 -0.06 2.93
N PHE A 47 9.01 0.28 1.96
CA PHE A 47 8.59 -0.64 0.90
C PHE A 47 9.77 -1.16 0.06
N ILE A 48 10.83 -0.35 -0.12
CA ILE A 48 12.02 -0.77 -0.87
C ILE A 48 12.83 -1.77 -0.04
N GLU A 49 13.09 -1.47 1.24
CA GLU A 49 13.80 -2.40 2.13
C GLU A 49 13.06 -3.74 2.25
N GLN A 50 11.73 -3.72 2.38
CA GLN A 50 10.93 -4.94 2.40
C GLN A 50 11.02 -5.72 1.08
N SER A 51 11.05 -5.02 -0.06
CA SER A 51 11.26 -5.66 -1.38
C SER A 51 12.63 -6.33 -1.45
N GLU A 52 13.68 -5.67 -0.96
CA GLU A 52 15.04 -6.24 -0.89
C GLU A 52 15.10 -7.51 -0.05
N VAL A 53 14.34 -7.59 1.05
CA VAL A 53 14.22 -8.81 1.86
C VAL A 53 13.68 -9.97 1.02
N TYR A 54 12.61 -9.77 0.26
CA TYR A 54 12.03 -10.83 -0.59
C TYR A 54 12.96 -11.22 -1.74
N ILE A 55 13.62 -10.24 -2.39
CA ILE A 55 14.64 -10.50 -3.43
C ILE A 55 15.76 -11.35 -2.86
N HIS A 56 16.30 -10.97 -1.70
CA HIS A 56 17.36 -11.74 -1.03
C HIS A 56 16.91 -13.16 -0.64
N LEU A 57 15.69 -13.33 -0.17
CA LEU A 57 15.12 -14.66 0.15
C LEU A 57 15.04 -15.55 -1.10
N MET A 58 14.60 -15.00 -2.24
CA MET A 58 14.56 -15.73 -3.51
C MET A 58 15.95 -16.15 -3.98
N ASP A 59 16.90 -15.23 -3.95
CA ASP A 59 18.29 -15.48 -4.37
C ASP A 59 18.99 -16.50 -3.46
N SER A 60 18.96 -16.27 -2.14
CA SER A 60 19.65 -17.13 -1.16
C SER A 60 19.15 -18.56 -1.11
N GLN A 61 17.89 -18.80 -1.49
CA GLN A 61 17.26 -20.12 -1.54
C GLN A 61 17.24 -20.72 -2.95
N GLY A 62 17.72 -20.00 -3.96
CA GLY A 62 17.70 -20.43 -5.36
C GLY A 62 16.29 -20.62 -5.91
N LEU A 63 15.29 -19.88 -5.40
CA LEU A 63 13.89 -20.03 -5.75
C LEU A 63 13.54 -19.36 -7.08
N TYR A 64 14.14 -18.21 -7.36
CA TYR A 64 13.83 -17.41 -8.54
C TYR A 64 15.00 -16.51 -8.92
N ASP A 65 15.30 -16.41 -10.22
CA ASP A 65 16.26 -15.47 -10.77
C ASP A 65 15.59 -14.10 -11.01
N PHE A 66 15.77 -13.19 -10.09
CA PHE A 66 15.21 -11.85 -10.15
C PHE A 66 15.98 -10.87 -11.06
N SER A 67 17.07 -11.33 -11.71
CA SER A 67 17.97 -10.48 -12.51
C SER A 67 17.23 -9.69 -13.61
N THR A 68 16.20 -10.26 -14.21
CA THR A 68 15.38 -9.60 -15.25
C THR A 68 14.71 -8.30 -14.75
N PHE A 69 14.42 -8.20 -13.45
CA PHE A 69 13.71 -7.05 -12.86
C PHE A 69 14.63 -6.06 -12.14
N MET A 70 15.93 -6.34 -12.06
CA MET A 70 16.86 -5.52 -11.29
C MET A 70 17.03 -4.10 -11.82
N ASP A 71 16.80 -3.86 -13.11
CA ASP A 71 16.82 -2.50 -13.67
C ASP A 71 15.64 -1.69 -13.14
N THR A 72 14.43 -2.28 -13.12
CA THR A 72 13.26 -1.65 -12.55
C THR A 72 13.42 -1.44 -11.05
N HIS A 73 13.96 -2.43 -10.33
CA HIS A 73 14.23 -2.29 -8.89
C HIS A 73 15.15 -1.08 -8.61
N ARG A 74 16.24 -0.92 -9.36
CA ARG A 74 17.12 0.24 -9.22
C ARG A 74 16.41 1.57 -9.47
N GLN A 75 15.50 1.62 -10.45
CA GLN A 75 14.68 2.81 -10.70
C GLN A 75 13.76 3.13 -9.50
N MET A 76 13.16 2.12 -8.89
CA MET A 76 12.33 2.30 -7.69
C MET A 76 13.13 2.78 -6.48
N VAL A 77 14.35 2.27 -6.28
CA VAL A 77 15.28 2.77 -5.25
C VAL A 77 15.61 4.25 -5.48
N GLU A 78 15.91 4.65 -6.71
CA GLU A 78 16.21 6.06 -7.03
C GLU A 78 14.96 6.96 -6.91
N LEU A 79 13.77 6.44 -7.25
CA LEU A 79 12.51 7.15 -7.06
C LEU A 79 12.25 7.39 -5.57
N SER A 80 12.40 6.37 -4.73
CA SER A 80 12.22 6.49 -3.27
C SER A 80 13.14 7.56 -2.68
N LYS A 81 14.43 7.56 -3.05
CA LYS A 81 15.37 8.60 -2.62
C LYS A 81 14.96 10.02 -3.03
N LYS A 82 14.41 10.18 -4.23
CA LYS A 82 13.89 11.49 -4.68
C LYS A 82 12.66 11.91 -3.87
N MET A 83 11.76 10.98 -3.58
CA MET A 83 10.56 11.25 -2.79
C MET A 83 10.91 11.68 -1.36
N ASP A 84 11.93 11.08 -0.74
CA ASP A 84 12.40 11.49 0.59
C ASP A 84 12.90 12.96 0.63
N GLN A 85 13.30 13.51 -0.52
CA GLN A 85 13.74 14.91 -0.65
C GLN A 85 12.58 15.91 -0.87
N GLU A 86 11.37 15.43 -1.15
CA GLU A 86 10.21 16.28 -1.43
C GLU A 86 9.63 16.97 -0.19
N GLY A 87 10.04 16.59 1.02
CA GLY A 87 9.67 17.24 2.26
C GLY A 87 8.27 16.89 2.78
N PHE A 88 7.66 15.82 2.28
CA PHE A 88 6.45 15.25 2.87
C PHE A 88 6.79 14.52 4.18
N GLN A 89 5.84 14.52 5.12
CA GLN A 89 6.04 13.91 6.42
C GLN A 89 5.61 12.45 6.43
N LYS A 90 6.46 11.59 6.99
CA LYS A 90 6.10 10.22 7.35
C LYS A 90 5.38 10.22 8.70
N VAL A 91 4.31 9.45 8.79
CA VAL A 91 3.52 9.21 10.02
C VAL A 91 3.19 7.73 10.11
N LEU A 92 2.62 7.30 11.23
CA LEU A 92 2.10 5.95 11.35
C LEU A 92 1.02 5.72 10.29
N CYS A 93 1.31 4.79 9.39
CA CYS A 93 0.43 4.27 8.35
C CYS A 93 0.15 2.79 8.58
N HIS A 94 -0.83 2.27 7.88
CA HIS A 94 -1.22 0.87 7.97
C HIS A 94 -0.32 -0.03 7.10
N ASN A 95 0.02 0.41 5.88
CA ASN A 95 0.90 -0.22 4.90
C ASN A 95 0.39 -1.56 4.32
N ASP A 96 -0.88 -1.89 4.57
CA ASP A 96 -1.61 -3.01 3.99
C ASP A 96 -3.10 -2.66 3.95
N THR A 97 -3.42 -1.60 3.20
CA THR A 97 -4.78 -1.04 3.12
C THR A 97 -5.62 -1.71 2.05
N TRP A 98 -5.35 -2.97 1.75
CA TRP A 98 -6.19 -3.76 0.86
C TRP A 98 -7.63 -3.76 1.37
N TYR A 99 -8.61 -3.62 0.48
CA TYR A 99 -10.02 -3.45 0.84
C TYR A 99 -10.58 -4.55 1.75
N TRP A 100 -9.99 -5.76 1.76
CA TRP A 100 -10.31 -6.84 2.70
C TRP A 100 -9.96 -6.51 4.16
N ASN A 101 -9.12 -5.52 4.39
CA ASN A 101 -8.77 -5.05 5.73
C ASN A 101 -9.73 -3.98 6.26
N PHE A 102 -10.75 -3.60 5.47
CA PHE A 102 -11.80 -2.67 5.89
C PHE A 102 -13.10 -3.44 6.14
N LEU A 103 -13.56 -3.46 7.39
CA LEU A 103 -14.78 -4.11 7.81
C LEU A 103 -15.83 -3.06 8.20
N LYS A 104 -17.02 -3.18 7.63
CA LYS A 104 -18.18 -2.34 7.97
C LYS A 104 -19.08 -3.11 8.95
N ASP A 105 -19.31 -2.56 10.14
CA ASP A 105 -20.18 -3.17 11.13
C ASP A 105 -21.68 -2.91 10.81
N LYS A 106 -22.55 -3.56 11.57
CA LYS A 106 -24.02 -3.45 11.42
C LYS A 106 -24.58 -2.02 11.60
N HIS A 107 -23.76 -1.09 12.06
CA HIS A 107 -24.13 0.33 12.22
C HIS A 107 -23.54 1.19 11.10
N GLY A 108 -22.89 0.57 10.11
CA GLY A 108 -22.23 1.25 8.99
C GLY A 108 -20.86 1.85 9.33
N LYS A 109 -20.33 1.61 10.54
CA LYS A 109 -19.02 2.08 10.91
C LYS A 109 -17.95 1.17 10.31
N VAL A 110 -16.98 1.76 9.63
CA VAL A 110 -15.81 1.05 9.08
C VAL A 110 -14.72 0.90 10.13
N HIS A 111 -14.09 -0.26 10.14
CA HIS A 111 -12.97 -0.63 11.01
C HIS A 111 -11.83 -1.11 10.14
N LEU A 112 -10.62 -0.67 10.42
CA LEU A 112 -9.39 -1.12 9.76
C LEU A 112 -8.73 -2.17 10.65
N ILE A 113 -8.43 -3.33 10.07
CA ILE A 113 -7.89 -4.50 10.75
C ILE A 113 -6.54 -4.90 10.15
N ASP A 114 -5.86 -5.83 10.79
CA ASP A 114 -4.61 -6.45 10.34
C ASP A 114 -3.41 -5.50 10.19
N TRP A 115 -2.98 -4.97 11.32
CA TRP A 115 -1.93 -3.96 11.48
C TRP A 115 -0.50 -4.55 11.51
N GLU A 116 -0.25 -5.68 10.87
CA GLU A 116 1.06 -6.36 10.97
C GLU A 116 2.18 -5.61 10.25
N TYR A 117 1.84 -4.80 9.22
CA TYR A 117 2.77 -3.97 8.48
C TYR A 117 2.82 -2.51 8.96
N ALA A 118 2.09 -2.20 10.05
CA ALA A 118 1.99 -0.81 10.50
C ALA A 118 3.36 -0.23 10.91
N GLY A 119 3.67 0.93 10.37
CA GLY A 119 4.92 1.65 10.60
C GLY A 119 4.89 3.04 9.98
N ASN A 120 5.92 3.84 10.22
CA ASN A 120 5.98 5.17 9.64
C ASN A 120 6.28 5.09 8.14
N THR A 121 5.42 5.67 7.35
CA THR A 121 5.61 5.91 5.91
C THR A 121 4.79 7.12 5.47
N TYR A 122 4.70 7.36 4.18
CA TYR A 122 3.90 8.45 3.64
C TYR A 122 2.41 8.09 3.60
N PRO A 123 1.50 8.97 4.06
CA PRO A 123 0.05 8.75 3.92
C PRO A 123 -0.41 8.41 2.50
N ALA A 124 0.26 8.95 1.48
CA ALA A 124 -0.01 8.64 0.08
C ALA A 124 0.22 7.16 -0.26
N ALA A 125 1.09 6.45 0.49
CA ALA A 125 1.31 5.01 0.31
C ALA A 125 0.07 4.20 0.70
N ASP A 126 -0.63 4.53 1.80
CA ASP A 126 -1.87 3.86 2.17
C ASP A 126 -2.99 4.09 1.13
N VAL A 127 -3.06 5.29 0.53
CA VAL A 127 -4.01 5.56 -0.56
C VAL A 127 -3.64 4.75 -1.82
N ALA A 128 -2.36 4.65 -2.14
CA ALA A 128 -1.87 3.85 -3.25
C ALA A 128 -2.17 2.36 -3.04
N ASP A 129 -1.87 1.84 -1.86
CA ASP A 129 -2.06 0.44 -1.50
C ASP A 129 -3.53 0.02 -1.59
N TYR A 130 -4.47 0.87 -1.15
CA TYR A 130 -5.90 0.63 -1.34
C TYR A 130 -6.27 0.42 -2.82
N THR A 131 -5.57 1.06 -3.74
CA THR A 131 -5.95 1.08 -5.18
C THR A 131 -5.18 0.09 -6.05
N ILE A 132 -4.07 -0.46 -5.59
CA ILE A 132 -3.19 -1.29 -6.45
C ILE A 132 -3.86 -2.57 -6.95
N SER A 133 -4.74 -3.17 -6.16
CA SER A 133 -5.49 -4.39 -6.51
C SER A 133 -6.83 -4.09 -7.20
N LEU A 134 -7.15 -2.81 -7.39
CA LEU A 134 -8.33 -2.38 -8.11
C LEU A 134 -7.94 -1.95 -9.53
N ASP A 135 -8.74 -2.32 -10.51
CA ASP A 135 -8.51 -1.91 -11.91
C ASP A 135 -8.95 -0.44 -12.12
N PHE A 136 -8.26 0.46 -11.39
CA PHE A 136 -8.46 1.90 -11.50
C PHE A 136 -7.45 2.49 -12.46
N ASP A 137 -7.94 3.35 -13.35
CA ASP A 137 -7.10 4.23 -14.16
C ASP A 137 -6.54 5.41 -13.34
N ASP A 138 -5.67 6.18 -13.95
CA ASP A 138 -5.00 7.31 -13.32
C ASP A 138 -5.99 8.37 -12.85
N GLU A 139 -7.06 8.63 -13.61
CA GLU A 139 -8.08 9.62 -13.27
C GLU A 139 -8.81 9.19 -11.99
N LYS A 140 -9.20 7.93 -11.91
CA LYS A 140 -9.90 7.39 -10.75
C LYS A 140 -9.00 7.31 -9.50
N TYR A 141 -7.72 6.96 -9.68
CA TYR A 141 -6.73 7.01 -8.60
C TYR A 141 -6.58 8.42 -8.04
N LEU A 142 -6.37 9.41 -8.90
CA LEU A 142 -6.24 10.81 -8.48
C LEU A 142 -7.52 11.34 -7.85
N ALA A 143 -8.69 10.98 -8.39
CA ALA A 143 -9.96 11.36 -7.77
C ALA A 143 -10.09 10.83 -6.35
N LEU A 144 -9.63 9.60 -6.07
CA LEU A 144 -9.64 9.04 -4.73
C LEU A 144 -8.64 9.73 -3.80
N ALA A 145 -7.44 10.05 -4.29
CA ALA A 145 -6.46 10.85 -3.57
C ALA A 145 -6.99 12.25 -3.23
N GLU A 146 -7.74 12.88 -4.11
CA GLU A 146 -8.43 14.16 -3.84
C GLU A 146 -9.56 14.02 -2.82
N VAL A 147 -10.27 12.90 -2.81
CA VAL A 147 -11.24 12.59 -1.74
C VAL A 147 -10.54 12.48 -0.40
N TYR A 148 -9.39 11.77 -0.34
CA TYR A 148 -8.57 11.67 0.87
C TYR A 148 -8.08 13.04 1.34
N GLU A 149 -7.56 13.88 0.46
CA GLU A 149 -7.06 15.22 0.78
C GLU A 149 -8.19 16.25 1.07
N GLY A 150 -9.41 15.96 0.62
CA GLY A 150 -10.56 16.89 0.72
C GLY A 150 -10.44 18.12 -0.18
N ARG A 151 -9.53 18.09 -1.17
CA ARG A 151 -9.25 19.19 -2.11
C ARG A 151 -8.56 18.67 -3.38
N LYS A 152 -8.45 19.54 -4.36
CA LYS A 152 -7.63 19.25 -5.54
C LYS A 152 -6.14 19.20 -5.19
N LEU A 153 -5.43 18.28 -5.84
CA LEU A 153 -3.99 18.12 -5.70
C LEU A 153 -3.23 19.17 -6.53
N SER A 154 -2.13 19.66 -5.98
CA SER A 154 -1.13 20.39 -6.74
C SER A 154 -0.33 19.45 -7.65
N GLU A 155 0.33 19.98 -8.69
CA GLU A 155 1.20 19.18 -9.57
C GLU A 155 2.31 18.43 -8.81
N LYS A 156 2.83 19.02 -7.73
CA LYS A 156 3.82 18.39 -6.87
C LYS A 156 3.23 17.16 -6.15
N GLU A 157 2.03 17.32 -5.60
CA GLU A 157 1.32 16.23 -4.93
C GLU A 157 0.92 15.13 -5.92
N VAL A 158 0.44 15.48 -7.10
CA VAL A 158 0.15 14.50 -8.16
C VAL A 158 1.36 13.61 -8.43
N ARG A 159 2.55 14.21 -8.66
CA ARG A 159 3.80 13.43 -8.85
C ARG A 159 4.14 12.57 -7.63
N PHE A 160 3.92 13.11 -6.42
CA PHE A 160 4.19 12.39 -5.18
C PHE A 160 3.25 11.20 -4.99
N TYR A 161 1.97 11.34 -5.31
CA TYR A 161 1.00 10.24 -5.26
C TYR A 161 1.35 9.15 -6.26
N PHE A 162 1.69 9.48 -7.51
CA PHE A 162 2.14 8.49 -8.50
C PHE A 162 3.45 7.81 -8.09
N GLY A 163 4.39 8.54 -7.53
CA GLY A 163 5.61 7.95 -6.99
C GLY A 163 5.33 6.91 -5.89
N ASN A 164 4.39 7.18 -4.99
CA ASN A 164 3.96 6.19 -3.98
C ASN A 164 3.24 5.01 -4.64
N LEU A 165 2.38 5.24 -5.64
CA LEU A 165 1.72 4.15 -6.38
C LEU A 165 2.75 3.21 -7.01
N ALA A 166 3.78 3.76 -7.67
CA ALA A 166 4.83 2.96 -8.28
C ALA A 166 5.60 2.12 -7.26
N ILE A 167 6.02 2.72 -6.13
CA ILE A 167 6.79 2.04 -5.09
C ILE A 167 5.98 0.95 -4.40
N VAL A 168 4.73 1.24 -4.03
CA VAL A 168 3.83 0.28 -3.37
C VAL A 168 3.51 -0.88 -4.31
N ALA A 169 3.15 -0.57 -5.57
CA ALA A 169 2.87 -1.60 -6.57
C ALA A 169 4.10 -2.47 -6.87
N TRP A 170 5.30 -1.87 -6.89
CA TRP A 170 6.55 -2.61 -7.02
C TRP A 170 6.78 -3.57 -5.86
N HIS A 171 6.56 -3.13 -4.63
CA HIS A 171 6.69 -3.96 -3.45
C HIS A 171 5.80 -5.20 -3.52
N TRP A 172 4.51 -5.01 -3.80
CA TRP A 172 3.56 -6.12 -3.90
C TRP A 172 3.84 -7.02 -5.09
N PHE A 173 4.36 -6.48 -6.21
CA PHE A 173 4.87 -7.31 -7.31
C PHE A 173 6.01 -8.22 -6.85
N VAL A 174 7.02 -7.68 -6.15
CA VAL A 174 8.16 -8.48 -5.64
C VAL A 174 7.68 -9.53 -4.65
N TRP A 175 6.78 -9.17 -3.74
CA TRP A 175 6.14 -10.11 -2.81
C TRP A 175 5.40 -11.23 -3.56
N ALA A 176 4.65 -10.90 -4.59
CA ALA A 176 3.91 -11.89 -5.39
C ALA A 176 4.86 -12.84 -6.12
N VAL A 177 5.96 -12.35 -6.71
CA VAL A 177 6.99 -13.20 -7.32
C VAL A 177 7.58 -14.17 -6.29
N TYR A 178 7.87 -13.69 -5.08
CA TYR A 178 8.32 -14.55 -3.99
C TYR A 178 7.28 -15.62 -3.62
N LYS A 179 6.01 -15.24 -3.52
CA LYS A 179 4.92 -16.19 -3.23
C LYS A 179 4.77 -17.24 -4.31
N GLU A 180 4.81 -16.85 -5.61
CA GLU A 180 4.77 -17.80 -6.71
C GLU A 180 5.98 -18.75 -6.70
N ALA A 181 7.17 -18.22 -6.44
CA ALA A 181 8.38 -19.04 -6.30
C ALA A 181 8.28 -20.06 -5.16
N THR A 182 7.46 -19.79 -4.15
CA THR A 182 7.19 -20.70 -3.01
C THR A 182 5.92 -21.52 -3.18
N GLY A 183 5.27 -21.47 -4.34
CA GLY A 183 4.15 -22.36 -4.73
C GLY A 183 2.76 -21.78 -4.50
N THR A 184 2.63 -20.48 -4.26
CA THR A 184 1.33 -19.79 -4.14
C THR A 184 1.07 -18.95 -5.39
N VAL A 185 -0.04 -19.19 -6.10
CA VAL A 185 -0.43 -18.38 -7.28
C VAL A 185 -1.03 -17.06 -6.84
N ILE A 186 -0.58 -15.97 -7.46
CA ILE A 186 -1.06 -14.60 -7.21
C ILE A 186 -1.61 -14.02 -8.51
N ASP A 187 -2.92 -13.79 -8.56
CA ASP A 187 -3.61 -13.34 -9.77
C ASP A 187 -3.25 -11.89 -10.17
N ASP A 188 -2.95 -11.02 -9.19
CA ASP A 188 -2.71 -9.58 -9.39
C ASP A 188 -1.27 -9.22 -9.80
N LEU A 189 -0.35 -10.20 -9.90
CA LEU A 189 1.07 -9.96 -10.17
C LEU A 189 1.31 -9.08 -11.40
N LYS A 190 0.61 -9.34 -12.51
CA LYS A 190 0.75 -8.56 -13.74
C LYS A 190 0.21 -7.15 -13.60
N LEU A 191 -0.88 -6.98 -12.86
CA LEU A 191 -1.48 -5.67 -12.59
C LEU A 191 -0.52 -4.80 -11.77
N TRP A 192 0.06 -5.36 -10.72
CA TRP A 192 1.01 -4.63 -9.88
C TRP A 192 2.28 -4.24 -10.62
N TYR A 193 2.83 -5.15 -11.45
CA TYR A 193 3.97 -4.80 -12.30
C TYR A 193 3.66 -3.64 -13.24
N LYS A 194 2.51 -3.69 -13.91
CA LYS A 194 2.05 -2.61 -14.80
C LYS A 194 1.92 -1.28 -14.04
N LYS A 195 1.26 -1.28 -12.89
CA LYS A 195 1.11 -0.07 -12.07
C LYS A 195 2.45 0.49 -11.58
N ALA A 196 3.41 -0.37 -11.28
CA ALA A 196 4.75 0.07 -10.88
C ALA A 196 5.51 0.75 -12.04
N THR A 197 5.32 0.30 -13.27
CA THR A 197 6.09 0.78 -14.43
C THR A 197 5.43 1.88 -15.23
N ASP A 198 4.11 2.04 -15.12
CA ASP A 198 3.34 3.05 -15.85
C ASP A 198 3.08 4.33 -15.00
N ALA A 199 3.22 4.26 -13.67
CA ALA A 199 3.06 5.39 -12.74
C ALA A 199 4.28 6.31 -12.75
#